data_6e729023104d29afdd8ca7f246a1755d
#
_entry.id   6e729023104d29afdd8ca7f246a1755d
#
_cell.length_a   1.000
_cell.length_b   1.000
_cell.length_c   1.000
_cell.angle_alpha   90.00
_cell.angle_beta   90.00
_cell.angle_gamma   90.00
#
_symmetry.space_group_name_H-M   'P 1'
#
loop_
_entity.id
_entity.type
_entity.pdbx_description
1 polymer ?
#
loop_
_entity_poly.entity_id
_entity_poly.type
_entity_poly.pdbx_seq_one_letter_code
_entity_poly.pdbx_strand_id
1 'polypeptide(L)'
;TSPTINDASVKDESEGNAVDFTVTGLEEGATYYISAYARTRDGMFYSTNITVKTQQTFKPTLGNLQEVQVNDDNAVIKASVTDDGGLAITKKGFCWSTSNSEPTIDNDSVISPSTGNNFEAVLTKLKYNTEYYVRAYAINSKGVGYSSAFIKIKTGSSTIATLKDMSANNPTPSTLDVSATVSTDGGADITERGFVYSSEGTPSVEE
;
A
#
# COMPACT_ATOMS: atom_id res chain seq x y z
N THR A 1 5.32 -43.11 17.17
CA THR A 1 4.69 -43.71 18.36
C THR A 1 3.35 -43.06 18.57
N SER A 2 2.36 -43.84 19.04
CA SER A 2 1.04 -43.33 19.37
C SER A 2 1.12 -42.48 20.63
N PRO A 3 0.43 -41.32 20.70
CA PRO A 3 0.41 -40.49 21.89
C PRO A 3 -0.31 -41.21 23.02
N THR A 4 0.12 -40.90 24.25
CA THR A 4 -0.45 -41.40 25.49
C THR A 4 -0.72 -40.24 26.45
N ILE A 5 -1.36 -40.51 27.60
CA ILE A 5 -1.62 -39.49 28.62
C ILE A 5 -0.32 -38.92 29.26
N ASN A 6 0.83 -39.55 29.00
CA ASN A 6 2.13 -39.03 29.44
C ASN A 6 2.70 -37.96 28.48
N ASP A 7 2.12 -37.82 27.30
CA ASP A 7 2.36 -36.71 26.39
C ASP A 7 1.49 -35.54 26.76
N ALA A 8 1.51 -34.46 25.94
CA ALA A 8 0.60 -33.33 26.17
C ALA A 8 -0.86 -33.84 26.07
N SER A 9 -1.66 -33.62 27.10
CA SER A 9 -3.03 -34.08 27.16
C SER A 9 -3.99 -33.01 27.69
N VAL A 10 -5.22 -33.09 27.24
CA VAL A 10 -6.32 -32.24 27.69
C VAL A 10 -7.44 -33.16 28.17
N LYS A 11 -8.05 -32.80 29.28
CA LYS A 11 -9.16 -33.54 29.90
C LYS A 11 -10.46 -32.82 29.60
N ASP A 12 -11.42 -33.53 29.07
CA ASP A 12 -12.80 -33.10 28.99
C ASP A 12 -13.52 -33.40 30.32
N GLU A 13 -14.08 -32.37 30.96
CA GLU A 13 -14.82 -32.50 32.22
C GLU A 13 -16.34 -32.40 32.00
N SER A 14 -16.78 -32.33 30.72
CA SER A 14 -18.21 -32.34 30.40
C SER A 14 -18.84 -33.74 30.66
N GLU A 15 -20.15 -33.75 30.88
CA GLU A 15 -20.95 -34.97 30.99
C GLU A 15 -21.50 -35.36 29.61
N GLY A 16 -21.46 -36.62 29.27
CA GLY A 16 -22.02 -37.15 28.03
C GLY A 16 -21.10 -38.14 27.32
N ASN A 17 -21.51 -38.57 26.12
CA ASN A 17 -20.77 -39.55 25.32
C ASN A 17 -19.91 -38.90 24.22
N ALA A 18 -20.12 -37.59 23.94
CA ALA A 18 -19.30 -36.82 22.99
C ALA A 18 -18.14 -36.15 23.73
N VAL A 19 -16.99 -36.10 23.09
CA VAL A 19 -15.79 -35.42 23.58
C VAL A 19 -15.38 -34.43 22.51
N ASP A 20 -15.61 -33.15 22.78
CA ASP A 20 -15.25 -32.04 21.89
C ASP A 20 -14.28 -31.10 22.58
N PHE A 21 -13.11 -30.86 21.96
CA PHE A 21 -12.09 -30.01 22.56
C PHE A 21 -11.28 -29.22 21.52
N THR A 22 -10.97 -27.97 21.84
CA THR A 22 -10.02 -27.17 21.06
C THR A 22 -8.63 -27.24 21.68
N VAL A 23 -7.69 -27.85 20.98
CA VAL A 23 -6.28 -27.89 21.37
C VAL A 23 -5.61 -26.56 20.98
N THR A 24 -4.99 -25.90 21.94
CA THR A 24 -4.30 -24.61 21.75
C THR A 24 -2.81 -24.73 22.04
N GLY A 25 -2.02 -23.74 21.68
CA GLY A 25 -0.57 -23.73 21.93
C GLY A 25 0.22 -24.63 20.99
N LEU A 26 -0.37 -25.02 19.86
CA LEU A 26 0.32 -25.80 18.84
C LEU A 26 1.32 -24.96 18.06
N GLU A 27 2.43 -25.56 17.65
CA GLU A 27 3.42 -24.92 16.76
C GLU A 27 2.91 -24.88 15.31
N GLU A 28 3.24 -23.81 14.59
CA GLU A 28 2.88 -23.65 13.18
C GLU A 28 3.63 -24.64 12.27
N GLY A 29 2.94 -25.17 11.28
CA GLY A 29 3.52 -26.12 10.31
C GLY A 29 3.94 -27.46 10.88
N ALA A 30 3.61 -27.73 12.16
CA ALA A 30 3.96 -28.96 12.85
C ALA A 30 2.93 -30.06 12.58
N THR A 31 3.41 -31.32 12.61
CA THR A 31 2.55 -32.48 12.48
C THR A 31 2.27 -33.06 13.85
N TYR A 32 0.99 -33.22 14.17
CA TYR A 32 0.52 -33.79 15.43
C TYR A 32 -0.19 -35.12 15.18
N TYR A 33 0.05 -36.05 16.08
CA TYR A 33 -0.67 -37.31 16.16
C TYR A 33 -1.62 -37.20 17.35
N ILE A 34 -2.89 -37.48 17.15
CA ILE A 34 -3.95 -37.26 18.15
C ILE A 34 -4.69 -38.54 18.36
N SER A 35 -4.86 -38.95 19.64
CA SER A 35 -5.73 -40.02 20.08
C SER A 35 -6.70 -39.51 21.13
N ALA A 36 -7.93 -39.95 21.08
CA ALA A 36 -8.83 -39.82 22.20
C ALA A 36 -8.55 -40.90 23.22
N TYR A 37 -8.81 -40.63 24.50
CA TYR A 37 -8.70 -41.65 25.56
C TYR A 37 -9.92 -41.64 26.47
N ALA A 38 -10.20 -42.78 27.04
CA ALA A 38 -11.20 -42.91 28.12
C ALA A 38 -10.61 -43.74 29.25
N ARG A 39 -10.89 -43.35 30.48
CA ARG A 39 -10.48 -44.10 31.68
C ARG A 39 -11.69 -44.64 32.41
N THR A 40 -11.65 -45.89 32.77
CA THR A 40 -12.59 -46.53 33.71
C THR A 40 -11.82 -47.11 34.90
N ARG A 41 -12.52 -47.68 35.88
CA ARG A 41 -11.89 -48.39 37.00
C ARG A 41 -11.02 -49.58 36.55
N ASP A 42 -11.33 -50.16 35.36
CA ASP A 42 -10.70 -51.33 34.84
C ASP A 42 -9.48 -51.02 33.93
N GLY A 43 -9.25 -49.74 33.59
CA GLY A 43 -8.10 -49.32 32.83
C GLY A 43 -8.33 -48.11 31.89
N MET A 44 -7.35 -47.91 31.01
CA MET A 44 -7.31 -46.85 30.03
C MET A 44 -7.46 -47.42 28.63
N PHE A 45 -8.29 -46.80 27.81
CA PHE A 45 -8.44 -47.12 26.41
C PHE A 45 -8.08 -45.92 25.54
N TYR A 46 -7.42 -46.15 24.39
CA TYR A 46 -7.07 -45.12 23.41
C TYR A 46 -7.71 -45.44 22.05
N SER A 47 -8.15 -44.43 21.34
CA SER A 47 -8.60 -44.59 19.96
C SER A 47 -7.43 -44.83 19.01
N THR A 48 -7.72 -45.13 17.75
CA THR A 48 -6.74 -45.03 16.66
C THR A 48 -6.30 -43.57 16.50
N ASN A 49 -5.05 -43.37 16.08
CA ASN A 49 -4.50 -42.02 15.86
C ASN A 49 -5.10 -41.39 14.61
N ILE A 50 -5.30 -40.09 14.70
CA ILE A 50 -5.38 -39.22 13.52
C ILE A 50 -4.12 -38.39 13.41
N THR A 51 -3.76 -38.01 12.20
CA THR A 51 -2.61 -37.13 11.92
C THR A 51 -3.12 -35.83 11.34
N VAL A 52 -2.72 -34.74 11.96
CA VAL A 52 -3.09 -33.35 11.53
C VAL A 52 -1.84 -32.52 11.43
N LYS A 53 -1.74 -31.71 10.40
CA LYS A 53 -0.69 -30.70 10.27
C LYS A 53 -1.28 -29.32 10.47
N THR A 54 -0.72 -28.55 11.39
CA THR A 54 -1.09 -27.15 11.59
C THR A 54 -0.69 -26.32 10.37
N GLN A 55 -1.42 -25.22 10.14
CA GLN A 55 -1.07 -24.28 9.09
C GLN A 55 0.23 -23.57 9.42
N GLN A 56 0.99 -23.24 8.40
CA GLN A 56 2.17 -22.36 8.50
C GLN A 56 1.79 -21.01 7.93
N THR A 57 2.23 -19.97 8.61
CA THR A 57 1.94 -18.59 8.20
C THR A 57 3.20 -17.89 7.70
N PHE A 58 3.03 -16.96 6.78
CA PHE A 58 4.10 -16.27 6.08
C PHE A 58 3.85 -14.75 6.00
N LYS A 59 4.85 -14.01 5.54
CA LYS A 59 4.67 -12.62 5.09
C LYS A 59 3.76 -12.61 3.85
N PRO A 60 3.04 -11.50 3.60
CA PRO A 60 2.22 -11.38 2.40
C PRO A 60 3.04 -11.47 1.11
N THR A 61 2.42 -11.98 0.05
CA THR A 61 2.94 -11.87 -1.32
C THR A 61 2.07 -10.95 -2.15
N LEU A 62 2.70 -10.23 -3.08
CA LEU A 62 2.05 -9.23 -3.90
C LEU A 62 2.23 -9.56 -5.38
N GLY A 63 1.21 -9.22 -6.17
CA GLY A 63 1.24 -9.27 -7.62
C GLY A 63 2.02 -8.12 -8.23
N ASN A 64 2.02 -8.06 -9.56
CA ASN A 64 2.67 -7.00 -10.31
C ASN A 64 1.96 -5.66 -10.10
N LEU A 65 2.77 -4.59 -10.11
CA LEU A 65 2.26 -3.23 -10.10
C LEU A 65 1.75 -2.87 -11.50
N GLN A 66 0.78 -1.95 -11.51
CA GLN A 66 0.28 -1.31 -12.72
C GLN A 66 0.30 0.21 -12.53
N GLU A 67 0.95 0.90 -13.45
CA GLU A 67 0.83 2.34 -13.60
C GLU A 67 -0.55 2.63 -14.20
N VAL A 68 -1.30 3.54 -13.57
CA VAL A 68 -2.61 3.98 -14.07
C VAL A 68 -2.49 5.34 -14.73
N GLN A 69 -1.80 6.26 -14.07
CA GLN A 69 -1.58 7.62 -14.53
C GLN A 69 -0.32 8.18 -13.87
N VAL A 70 0.48 8.91 -14.63
CA VAL A 70 1.61 9.70 -14.12
C VAL A 70 1.42 11.13 -14.61
N ASN A 71 1.42 12.05 -13.67
CA ASN A 71 1.34 13.49 -13.91
C ASN A 71 2.70 14.14 -13.60
N ASP A 72 2.71 15.44 -13.48
CA ASP A 72 3.94 16.22 -13.29
C ASP A 72 4.53 16.05 -11.89
N ASP A 73 3.67 15.94 -10.83
CA ASP A 73 4.06 15.86 -9.43
C ASP A 73 3.40 14.71 -8.64
N ASN A 74 2.62 13.88 -9.33
CA ASN A 74 1.91 12.76 -8.70
C ASN A 74 1.77 11.57 -9.66
N ALA A 75 1.48 10.39 -9.11
CA ALA A 75 1.20 9.19 -9.89
C ALA A 75 0.17 8.31 -9.19
N VAL A 76 -0.71 7.68 -9.96
CA VAL A 76 -1.68 6.69 -9.47
C VAL A 76 -1.15 5.30 -9.82
N ILE A 77 -0.96 4.46 -8.81
CA ILE A 77 -0.43 3.11 -8.94
C ILE A 77 -1.41 2.11 -8.35
N LYS A 78 -1.54 0.95 -9.00
CA LYS A 78 -2.35 -0.19 -8.55
C LYS A 78 -1.48 -1.42 -8.31
N ALA A 79 -1.92 -2.24 -7.36
CA ALA A 79 -1.35 -3.56 -7.07
C ALA A 79 -2.39 -4.47 -6.43
N SER A 80 -2.01 -5.72 -6.18
CA SER A 80 -2.84 -6.66 -5.44
C SER A 80 -2.02 -7.48 -4.44
N VAL A 81 -2.64 -7.84 -3.33
CA VAL A 81 -2.16 -8.91 -2.45
C VAL A 81 -2.62 -10.23 -3.07
N THR A 82 -1.70 -11.10 -3.43
CA THR A 82 -1.99 -12.41 -4.02
C THR A 82 -2.12 -13.51 -2.96
N ASP A 83 -1.44 -13.35 -1.82
CA ASP A 83 -1.53 -14.23 -0.67
C ASP A 83 -1.27 -13.40 0.59
N ASP A 84 -2.14 -13.49 1.57
CA ASP A 84 -1.99 -12.80 2.87
C ASP A 84 -1.06 -13.56 3.84
N GLY A 85 -0.58 -14.74 3.44
CA GLY A 85 0.27 -15.60 4.24
C GLY A 85 -0.47 -16.31 5.38
N GLY A 86 -1.79 -16.42 5.28
CA GLY A 86 -2.67 -17.00 6.31
C GLY A 86 -2.93 -16.07 7.51
N LEU A 87 -2.67 -14.77 7.38
CA LEU A 87 -2.79 -13.76 8.42
C LEU A 87 -3.35 -12.45 7.88
N ALA A 88 -4.20 -11.80 8.67
CA ALA A 88 -4.82 -10.54 8.27
C ALA A 88 -3.79 -9.46 7.89
N ILE A 89 -4.02 -8.80 6.77
CA ILE A 89 -3.22 -7.65 6.33
C ILE A 89 -3.59 -6.43 7.20
N THR A 90 -2.60 -5.86 7.86
CA THR A 90 -2.77 -4.68 8.73
C THR A 90 -2.54 -3.36 8.00
N LYS A 91 -1.63 -3.34 7.02
CA LYS A 91 -1.33 -2.18 6.16
C LYS A 91 -0.90 -2.67 4.79
N LYS A 92 -1.17 -1.87 3.75
CA LYS A 92 -0.66 -2.06 2.39
C LYS A 92 -0.56 -0.72 1.69
N GLY A 93 0.30 -0.64 0.68
CA GLY A 93 0.55 0.60 -0.04
C GLY A 93 1.73 0.51 -0.98
N PHE A 94 2.36 1.65 -1.22
CA PHE A 94 3.49 1.78 -2.14
C PHE A 94 4.64 2.53 -1.46
N CYS A 95 5.86 2.18 -1.84
CA CYS A 95 7.07 2.90 -1.49
C CYS A 95 7.86 3.21 -2.75
N TRP A 96 8.60 4.34 -2.74
CA TRP A 96 9.35 4.79 -3.91
C TRP A 96 10.66 5.47 -3.55
N SER A 97 11.56 5.51 -4.52
CA SER A 97 12.85 6.16 -4.41
C SER A 97 13.37 6.57 -5.78
N THR A 98 14.18 7.60 -5.85
CA THR A 98 14.90 8.03 -7.06
C THR A 98 16.23 7.30 -7.24
N SER A 99 16.80 6.73 -6.19
CA SER A 99 18.14 6.14 -6.17
C SER A 99 18.17 4.66 -5.81
N ASN A 100 17.16 4.16 -5.11
CA ASN A 100 17.06 2.76 -4.72
C ASN A 100 16.09 2.03 -5.66
N SER A 101 16.56 1.05 -6.43
CA SER A 101 15.73 0.24 -7.32
C SER A 101 14.83 -0.76 -6.58
N GLU A 102 15.12 -1.03 -5.31
CA GLU A 102 14.29 -1.86 -4.43
C GLU A 102 13.82 -1.07 -3.20
N PRO A 103 12.97 -0.03 -3.39
CA PRO A 103 12.52 0.78 -2.27
C PRO A 103 11.78 -0.04 -1.23
N THR A 104 11.94 0.37 0.03
CA THR A 104 11.28 -0.22 1.20
C THR A 104 10.41 0.82 1.89
N ILE A 105 9.67 0.42 2.92
CA ILE A 105 8.86 1.36 3.73
C ILE A 105 9.70 2.40 4.49
N ASP A 106 11.03 2.25 4.52
CA ASP A 106 11.96 3.25 5.09
C ASP A 106 12.28 4.39 4.11
N ASN A 107 11.92 4.22 2.82
CA ASN A 107 11.92 5.27 1.81
C ASN A 107 10.58 6.04 1.85
N ASP A 108 10.36 6.95 0.91
CA ASP A 108 9.05 7.58 0.75
C ASP A 108 7.97 6.51 0.56
N SER A 109 6.84 6.66 1.24
CA SER A 109 5.77 5.66 1.19
C SER A 109 4.38 6.25 1.42
N VAL A 110 3.37 5.55 0.91
CA VAL A 110 1.96 5.87 1.12
C VAL A 110 1.17 4.62 1.48
N ILE A 111 0.24 4.76 2.42
CA ILE A 111 -0.73 3.70 2.75
C ILE A 111 -1.94 3.83 1.83
N SER A 112 -2.35 2.73 1.22
CA SER A 112 -3.59 2.67 0.45
C SER A 112 -4.81 2.66 1.37
N PRO A 113 -5.86 3.44 1.06
CA PRO A 113 -7.13 3.38 1.79
C PRO A 113 -8.01 2.18 1.40
N SER A 114 -7.67 1.44 0.37
CA SER A 114 -8.47 0.32 -0.16
C SER A 114 -8.59 -0.83 0.85
N THR A 115 -9.76 -1.44 0.97
CA THR A 115 -10.02 -2.54 1.93
C THR A 115 -9.81 -3.95 1.35
N GLY A 116 -10.03 -4.14 0.03
CA GLY A 116 -9.90 -5.45 -0.63
C GLY A 116 -8.45 -5.82 -1.00
N ASN A 117 -8.26 -6.98 -1.62
CA ASN A 117 -6.94 -7.44 -2.08
C ASN A 117 -6.36 -6.54 -3.17
N ASN A 118 -7.19 -6.05 -4.09
CA ASN A 118 -6.79 -5.03 -5.05
C ASN A 118 -6.75 -3.67 -4.35
N PHE A 119 -5.69 -2.92 -4.58
CA PHE A 119 -5.52 -1.62 -3.94
C PHE A 119 -4.80 -0.63 -4.86
N GLU A 120 -5.10 0.63 -4.64
CA GLU A 120 -4.47 1.75 -5.33
C GLU A 120 -4.10 2.85 -4.35
N ALA A 121 -3.18 3.68 -4.72
CA ALA A 121 -2.88 4.92 -4.03
C ALA A 121 -2.29 5.96 -4.98
N VAL A 122 -2.39 7.22 -4.59
CA VAL A 122 -1.75 8.34 -5.25
C VAL A 122 -0.43 8.64 -4.55
N LEU A 123 0.66 8.52 -5.28
CA LEU A 123 1.97 9.04 -4.87
C LEU A 123 1.94 10.54 -5.10
N THR A 124 2.23 11.32 -4.09
CA THR A 124 2.16 12.79 -4.15
C THR A 124 3.50 13.44 -3.84
N LYS A 125 3.65 14.73 -4.17
CA LYS A 125 4.88 15.52 -3.95
C LYS A 125 6.10 14.94 -4.67
N LEU A 126 5.87 14.34 -5.81
CA LEU A 126 6.95 13.91 -6.67
C LEU A 126 7.60 15.15 -7.32
N LYS A 127 8.89 15.08 -7.56
CA LYS A 127 9.61 16.14 -8.28
C LYS A 127 9.30 16.05 -9.77
N TYR A 128 9.18 17.18 -10.43
CA TYR A 128 9.01 17.26 -11.89
C TYR A 128 10.18 16.60 -12.64
N ASN A 129 9.90 16.06 -13.83
CA ASN A 129 10.88 15.46 -14.74
C ASN A 129 11.84 14.47 -14.07
N THR A 130 11.33 13.67 -13.11
CA THR A 130 12.14 12.80 -12.25
C THR A 130 11.70 11.34 -12.41
N GLU A 131 12.66 10.43 -12.52
CA GLU A 131 12.41 8.99 -12.50
C GLU A 131 12.35 8.46 -11.07
N TYR A 132 11.36 7.59 -10.82
CA TYR A 132 11.17 6.89 -9.55
C TYR A 132 11.06 5.38 -9.78
N TYR A 133 11.67 4.62 -8.90
CA TYR A 133 11.40 3.20 -8.70
C TYR A 133 10.27 3.06 -7.70
N VAL A 134 9.25 2.28 -8.01
CA VAL A 134 8.08 2.09 -7.15
C VAL A 134 7.87 0.61 -6.88
N ARG A 135 7.66 0.24 -5.62
CA ARG A 135 7.25 -1.11 -5.18
C ARG A 135 5.98 -1.05 -4.36
N ALA A 136 5.20 -2.11 -4.46
CA ALA A 136 4.07 -2.32 -3.55
C ALA A 136 4.54 -3.06 -2.30
N TYR A 137 3.87 -2.81 -1.17
CA TYR A 137 4.08 -3.55 0.07
C TYR A 137 2.76 -3.90 0.74
N ALA A 138 2.78 -4.96 1.55
CA ALA A 138 1.71 -5.31 2.49
C ALA A 138 2.33 -5.85 3.79
N ILE A 139 1.64 -5.67 4.91
CA ILE A 139 2.13 -6.02 6.24
C ILE A 139 1.10 -6.92 6.93
N ASN A 140 1.56 -8.04 7.47
CA ASN A 140 0.85 -8.84 8.46
C ASN A 140 1.72 -9.02 9.72
N SER A 141 1.30 -9.83 10.69
CA SER A 141 2.08 -10.04 11.92
C SER A 141 3.41 -10.76 11.73
N LYS A 142 3.66 -11.40 10.57
CA LYS A 142 4.97 -11.98 10.21
C LYS A 142 5.93 -10.97 9.60
N GLY A 143 5.45 -9.78 9.25
CA GLY A 143 6.26 -8.68 8.74
C GLY A 143 5.83 -8.16 7.38
N VAL A 144 6.74 -7.43 6.72
CA VAL A 144 6.49 -6.76 5.44
C VAL A 144 6.80 -7.71 4.29
N GLY A 145 5.83 -7.87 3.38
CA GLY A 145 6.01 -8.43 2.04
C GLY A 145 6.09 -7.30 1.02
N TYR A 146 6.95 -7.44 0.03
CA TYR A 146 7.10 -6.50 -1.09
C TYR A 146 6.81 -7.20 -2.41
N SER A 147 6.37 -6.44 -3.41
CA SER A 147 6.30 -6.97 -4.77
C SER A 147 7.67 -7.43 -5.25
N SER A 148 7.73 -8.55 -5.97
CA SER A 148 8.99 -9.09 -6.51
C SER A 148 9.61 -8.19 -7.56
N ALA A 149 8.77 -7.46 -8.32
CA ALA A 149 9.19 -6.48 -9.30
C ALA A 149 8.90 -5.06 -8.82
N PHE A 150 9.65 -4.11 -9.33
CA PHE A 150 9.36 -2.68 -9.27
C PHE A 150 8.86 -2.20 -10.63
N ILE A 151 8.21 -1.05 -10.67
CA ILE A 151 8.02 -0.28 -11.90
C ILE A 151 8.85 1.00 -11.84
N LYS A 152 9.24 1.48 -13.00
CA LYS A 152 9.81 2.82 -13.19
C LYS A 152 8.72 3.74 -13.70
N ILE A 153 8.55 4.87 -13.05
CA ILE A 153 7.71 5.96 -13.53
C ILE A 153 8.58 7.18 -13.74
N LYS A 154 8.19 8.03 -14.69
CA LYS A 154 8.82 9.32 -14.91
C LYS A 154 7.75 10.40 -14.89
N THR A 155 7.85 11.31 -13.93
CA THR A 155 6.95 12.47 -13.83
C THR A 155 7.13 13.41 -15.01
N GLY A 156 6.07 14.14 -15.35
CA GLY A 156 6.08 15.16 -16.40
C GLY A 156 7.05 16.30 -16.09
N SER A 157 7.29 17.12 -17.09
CA SER A 157 8.09 18.34 -16.94
C SER A 157 7.14 19.54 -16.91
N SER A 158 7.27 20.36 -15.87
CA SER A 158 6.61 21.66 -15.89
C SER A 158 7.30 22.63 -16.86
N THR A 159 6.52 23.49 -17.47
CA THR A 159 6.98 24.61 -18.30
C THR A 159 6.45 25.91 -17.72
N ILE A 160 6.94 27.03 -18.22
CA ILE A 160 6.41 28.34 -17.83
C ILE A 160 4.95 28.44 -18.30
N ALA A 161 4.07 28.95 -17.44
CA ALA A 161 2.70 29.28 -17.80
C ALA A 161 2.65 30.26 -18.98
N THR A 162 1.69 30.10 -19.85
CA THR A 162 1.51 31.01 -20.99
C THR A 162 0.19 31.75 -20.90
N LEU A 163 0.23 33.02 -21.35
CA LEU A 163 -0.93 33.93 -21.39
C LEU A 163 -1.34 34.17 -22.83
N LYS A 164 -2.63 34.44 -23.05
CA LYS A 164 -3.20 34.81 -24.35
C LYS A 164 -4.35 35.81 -24.17
N ASP A 165 -4.89 36.27 -25.28
CA ASP A 165 -6.08 37.12 -25.36
C ASP A 165 -5.95 38.38 -24.50
N MET A 166 -4.74 38.97 -24.45
CA MET A 166 -4.53 40.22 -23.75
C MET A 166 -5.29 41.36 -24.46
N SER A 167 -6.10 42.07 -23.71
CA SER A 167 -6.85 43.23 -24.22
C SER A 167 -6.86 44.39 -23.22
N ALA A 168 -7.01 45.57 -23.75
CA ALA A 168 -7.14 46.82 -22.99
C ALA A 168 -8.35 47.58 -23.49
N ASN A 169 -9.29 47.95 -22.61
CA ASN A 169 -10.57 48.57 -22.94
C ASN A 169 -10.88 49.74 -22.01
N ASN A 170 -11.88 50.55 -22.39
CA ASN A 170 -12.46 51.61 -21.58
C ASN A 170 -11.44 52.61 -20.98
N PRO A 171 -10.51 53.17 -21.77
CA PRO A 171 -9.57 54.13 -21.23
C PRO A 171 -10.29 55.43 -20.76
N THR A 172 -9.96 55.88 -19.56
CA THR A 172 -10.33 57.16 -19.00
C THR A 172 -9.07 57.97 -18.75
N PRO A 173 -9.14 59.24 -18.30
CA PRO A 173 -7.93 59.99 -17.96
C PRO A 173 -7.03 59.38 -16.90
N SER A 174 -7.55 58.42 -16.09
CA SER A 174 -6.82 57.83 -14.97
C SER A 174 -7.05 56.31 -14.78
N THR A 175 -7.86 55.69 -15.63
CA THR A 175 -8.17 54.26 -15.51
C THR A 175 -8.16 53.54 -16.86
N LEU A 176 -7.89 52.26 -16.85
CA LEU A 176 -7.89 51.35 -17.98
C LEU A 176 -8.29 49.94 -17.53
N ASP A 177 -9.22 49.34 -18.23
CA ASP A 177 -9.57 47.95 -18.00
C ASP A 177 -8.64 47.02 -18.81
N VAL A 178 -8.00 46.08 -18.14
CA VAL A 178 -7.13 45.08 -18.78
C VAL A 178 -7.59 43.69 -18.50
N SER A 179 -7.48 42.80 -19.50
CA SER A 179 -7.80 41.39 -19.36
C SER A 179 -6.79 40.51 -20.09
N ALA A 180 -6.56 39.32 -19.59
CA ALA A 180 -5.77 38.26 -20.21
C ALA A 180 -6.27 36.88 -19.75
N THR A 181 -6.01 35.82 -20.55
CA THR A 181 -6.36 34.47 -20.22
C THR A 181 -5.10 33.64 -20.04
N VAL A 182 -5.01 32.85 -18.96
CA VAL A 182 -4.00 31.81 -18.84
C VAL A 182 -4.36 30.69 -19.81
N SER A 183 -3.54 30.44 -20.83
CA SER A 183 -3.78 29.40 -21.83
C SER A 183 -3.28 28.04 -21.40
N THR A 184 -2.22 28.01 -20.60
CA THR A 184 -1.72 26.82 -19.89
C THR A 184 -1.00 27.25 -18.62
N ASP A 185 -1.15 26.48 -17.54
CA ASP A 185 -0.40 26.62 -16.30
C ASP A 185 1.03 26.08 -16.42
N GLY A 186 1.35 25.39 -17.54
CA GLY A 186 2.64 24.77 -17.75
C GLY A 186 2.82 23.46 -16.98
N GLY A 187 1.75 22.92 -16.40
CA GLY A 187 1.79 21.69 -15.60
C GLY A 187 2.16 21.92 -14.12
N ALA A 188 2.10 23.17 -13.66
CA ALA A 188 2.32 23.51 -12.24
C ALA A 188 1.28 24.53 -11.79
N ASP A 189 0.92 24.47 -10.50
CA ASP A 189 -0.03 25.43 -9.91
C ASP A 189 0.46 26.87 -10.08
N ILE A 190 -0.43 27.74 -10.53
CA ILE A 190 -0.15 29.19 -10.61
C ILE A 190 -0.25 29.78 -9.22
N THR A 191 0.88 30.21 -8.66
CA THR A 191 0.97 30.80 -7.32
C THR A 191 0.65 32.31 -7.31
N GLU A 192 0.90 32.97 -8.44
CA GLU A 192 0.65 34.43 -8.60
C GLU A 192 0.30 34.76 -10.06
N ARG A 193 -0.58 35.73 -10.25
CA ARG A 193 -0.93 36.27 -11.56
C ARG A 193 -1.35 37.72 -11.41
N GLY A 194 -1.04 38.56 -12.41
CA GLY A 194 -1.37 39.97 -12.38
C GLY A 194 -0.97 40.69 -13.66
N PHE A 195 -0.99 41.98 -13.62
CA PHE A 195 -0.55 42.88 -14.69
C PHE A 195 0.56 43.77 -14.18
N VAL A 196 1.53 44.00 -15.02
CA VAL A 196 2.58 45.02 -14.83
C VAL A 196 2.38 46.09 -15.86
N TYR A 197 2.60 47.36 -15.49
CA TYR A 197 2.46 48.51 -16.40
C TYR A 197 3.56 49.51 -16.16
N SER A 198 3.93 50.22 -17.20
CA SER A 198 4.94 51.28 -17.17
C SER A 198 4.60 52.36 -18.20
N SER A 199 4.96 53.60 -17.92
CA SER A 199 4.95 54.72 -18.89
C SER A 199 6.27 54.84 -19.66
N GLU A 200 7.32 54.09 -19.29
CA GLU A 200 8.70 54.26 -19.78
C GLU A 200 9.27 52.95 -20.40
N GLY A 201 8.48 52.21 -21.17
CA GLY A 201 8.98 51.04 -21.89
C GLY A 201 8.35 49.73 -21.48
N THR A 202 9.00 48.60 -21.77
CA THR A 202 8.45 47.27 -21.49
C THR A 202 8.52 46.97 -20.00
N PRO A 203 7.37 46.79 -19.34
CA PRO A 203 7.35 46.45 -17.91
C PRO A 203 7.82 45.03 -17.65
N SER A 204 8.47 44.80 -16.50
CA SER A 204 8.86 43.48 -16.02
C SER A 204 8.58 43.35 -14.52
N VAL A 205 8.42 42.12 -14.03
CA VAL A 205 8.52 41.77 -12.60
C VAL A 205 9.93 41.20 -12.37
N GLU A 206 10.56 41.65 -11.28
CA GLU A 206 11.80 41.00 -10.83
C GLU A 206 11.45 39.65 -10.17
N GLU A 207 12.26 38.60 -10.45
CA GLU A 207 12.14 37.29 -9.80
C GLU A 207 12.74 37.30 -8.39
#